data_b01c20df9ecacc5271b51bb37e5617cf
#
_entry.id   b01c20df9ecacc5271b51bb37e5617cf
#
_cell.length_a   1.000
_cell.length_b   1.000
_cell.length_c   1.000
_cell.angle_alpha   90.00
_cell.angle_beta   90.00
_cell.angle_gamma   90.00
#
_symmetry.space_group_name_H-M   'P 1'
#
loop_
_entity.id
_entity.type
_entity.pdbx_description
1 polymer ?
#
loop_
_entity_poly.entity_id
_entity_poly.type
_entity_poly.pdbx_seq_one_letter_code
_entity_poly.pdbx_strand_id
1 'polypeptide(L)'
;MVKWVYMNEILFAEIYYICVAIMLILGFKTYRSMMKNSQKASFLAVVFVHILYFQTDLVRMSNVQNLFLNEMSFLFFSLCTFSWFNYILTMLEIQYVKKTQTLIALIPLIVSVVLLLMNPLNGILFKIDQNANFQEGPFYLLYVFINDLYYLVGAYKAYVYSCRAKNYQQKKSYQILGIYMAVMMIVGTLQDIFRQVPIFCVGTSLSILIVYISLEEQMISIDPLTQLNNRNRMEQHLFECMRNADANMYLLVLDVNRFKKINDEHGHAQGDLALKA
;
A
#
# COMPACT_ATOMS: atom_id res chain seq x y z
N MET A 1 -22.90 -27.52 15.26
CA MET A 1 -23.03 -26.38 14.32
C MET A 1 -22.85 -25.03 15.02
N VAL A 2 -23.64 -24.71 16.06
CA VAL A 2 -23.54 -23.41 16.79
C VAL A 2 -22.14 -23.11 17.33
N LYS A 3 -21.45 -24.06 17.93
CA LYS A 3 -20.09 -23.89 18.49
C LYS A 3 -19.03 -23.58 17.44
N TRP A 4 -19.19 -24.07 16.21
CA TRP A 4 -18.31 -23.81 15.07
C TRP A 4 -18.48 -22.39 14.52
N VAL A 5 -19.69 -21.88 14.47
CA VAL A 5 -20.02 -20.52 14.04
C VAL A 5 -19.41 -19.50 15.01
N TYR A 6 -19.63 -19.66 16.32
CA TYR A 6 -19.05 -18.79 17.35
C TYR A 6 -17.51 -18.78 17.34
N MET A 7 -16.88 -19.94 17.11
CA MET A 7 -15.42 -20.05 17.07
C MET A 7 -14.84 -19.28 15.87
N ASN A 8 -15.52 -19.31 14.72
CA ASN A 8 -15.09 -18.56 13.53
C ASN A 8 -15.28 -17.05 13.71
N GLU A 9 -16.34 -16.58 14.34
CA GLU A 9 -16.57 -15.16 14.63
C GLU A 9 -15.47 -14.57 15.53
N ILE A 10 -15.09 -15.27 16.58
CA ILE A 10 -14.01 -14.85 17.49
C ILE A 10 -12.69 -14.80 16.71
N LEU A 11 -12.36 -15.84 15.94
CA LEU A 11 -11.13 -15.90 15.15
C LEU A 11 -11.05 -14.76 14.12
N PHE A 12 -12.15 -14.46 13.45
CA PHE A 12 -12.19 -13.36 12.48
C PHE A 12 -12.03 -12.00 13.17
N ALA A 13 -12.67 -11.79 14.32
CA ALA A 13 -12.48 -10.57 15.10
C ALA A 13 -11.00 -10.38 15.51
N GLU A 14 -10.32 -11.44 15.97
CA GLU A 14 -8.91 -11.40 16.31
C GLU A 14 -8.04 -11.02 15.09
N ILE A 15 -8.33 -11.59 13.90
CA ILE A 15 -7.62 -11.24 12.66
C ILE A 15 -7.80 -9.74 12.33
N TYR A 16 -9.03 -9.21 12.42
CA TYR A 16 -9.26 -7.78 12.17
C TYR A 16 -8.53 -6.90 13.17
N TYR A 17 -8.51 -7.24 14.46
CA TYR A 17 -7.77 -6.47 15.47
C TYR A 17 -6.26 -6.51 15.24
N ILE A 18 -5.69 -7.64 14.82
CA ILE A 18 -4.28 -7.74 14.43
C ILE A 18 -4.00 -6.82 13.23
N CYS A 19 -4.85 -6.84 12.21
CA CYS A 19 -4.70 -5.97 11.04
C CYS A 19 -4.80 -4.48 11.42
N VAL A 20 -5.73 -4.10 12.29
CA VAL A 20 -5.83 -2.73 12.82
C VAL A 20 -4.58 -2.35 13.60
N ALA A 21 -4.04 -3.24 14.44
CA ALA A 21 -2.80 -2.99 15.18
C ALA A 21 -1.62 -2.75 14.22
N ILE A 22 -1.49 -3.54 13.16
CA ILE A 22 -0.48 -3.32 12.11
C ILE A 22 -0.65 -1.91 11.50
N MET A 23 -1.88 -1.52 11.15
CA MET A 23 -2.15 -0.20 10.59
C MET A 23 -1.79 0.94 11.54
N LEU A 24 -2.11 0.81 12.83
CA LEU A 24 -1.75 1.81 13.85
C LEU A 24 -0.23 1.95 14.00
N ILE A 25 0.50 0.82 14.01
CA ILE A 25 1.97 0.82 14.06
C ILE A 25 2.55 1.51 12.81
N LEU A 26 2.03 1.20 11.63
CA LEU A 26 2.46 1.83 10.37
C LEU A 26 2.16 3.33 10.36
N GLY A 27 0.99 3.74 10.83
CA GLY A 27 0.61 5.14 10.97
C GLY A 27 1.57 5.90 11.89
N PHE A 28 1.88 5.33 13.06
CA PHE A 28 2.83 5.92 14.01
C PHE A 28 4.24 6.04 13.44
N LYS A 29 4.74 4.97 12.81
CA LYS A 29 6.06 4.98 12.15
C LYS A 29 6.11 6.00 11.01
N THR A 30 5.07 6.06 10.17
CA THR A 30 4.97 7.05 9.08
C THR A 30 4.98 8.47 9.63
N TYR A 31 4.25 8.74 10.70
CA TYR A 31 4.25 10.06 11.35
C TYR A 31 5.66 10.50 11.77
N ARG A 32 6.48 9.58 12.28
CA ARG A 32 7.88 9.82 12.69
C ARG A 32 8.90 9.71 11.56
N SER A 33 8.53 9.21 10.38
CA SER A 33 9.45 8.99 9.26
C SER A 33 9.99 10.29 8.67
N MET A 34 11.06 10.20 7.87
CA MET A 34 11.64 11.32 7.13
C MET A 34 10.99 11.55 5.74
N MET A 35 9.83 10.95 5.47
CA MET A 35 9.09 11.18 4.24
C MET A 35 8.71 12.66 4.06
N LYS A 36 8.56 13.10 2.80
CA LYS A 36 8.00 14.43 2.48
C LYS A 36 6.60 14.58 3.09
N ASN A 37 6.25 15.77 3.58
CA ASN A 37 4.96 16.00 4.25
C ASN A 37 3.74 15.58 3.40
N SER A 38 3.77 15.80 2.08
CA SER A 38 2.70 15.39 1.18
C SER A 38 2.56 13.87 1.08
N GLN A 39 3.69 13.14 0.99
CA GLN A 39 3.72 11.67 0.96
C GLN A 39 3.25 11.09 2.30
N LYS A 40 3.70 11.68 3.40
CA LYS A 40 3.30 11.32 4.75
C LYS A 40 1.79 11.48 4.94
N ALA A 41 1.24 12.65 4.58
CA ALA A 41 -0.19 12.93 4.70
C ALA A 41 -1.05 11.97 3.86
N SER A 42 -0.64 11.70 2.61
CA SER A 42 -1.38 10.78 1.73
C SER A 42 -1.30 9.33 2.21
N PHE A 43 -0.16 8.87 2.75
CA PHE A 43 -0.06 7.53 3.34
C PHE A 43 -0.86 7.38 4.63
N LEU A 44 -0.85 8.40 5.51
CA LEU A 44 -1.68 8.41 6.71
C LEU A 44 -3.18 8.39 6.37
N ALA A 45 -3.60 9.05 5.29
CA ALA A 45 -4.98 8.95 4.80
C ALA A 45 -5.32 7.52 4.38
N VAL A 46 -4.41 6.82 3.66
CA VAL A 46 -4.58 5.39 3.32
C VAL A 46 -4.78 4.56 4.59
N VAL A 47 -3.88 4.67 5.56
CA VAL A 47 -3.96 3.93 6.83
C VAL A 47 -5.28 4.19 7.56
N PHE A 48 -5.67 5.46 7.68
CA PHE A 48 -6.88 5.86 8.39
C PHE A 48 -8.15 5.29 7.75
N VAL A 49 -8.28 5.38 6.42
CA VAL A 49 -9.46 4.87 5.71
C VAL A 49 -9.53 3.35 5.78
N HIS A 50 -8.38 2.63 5.72
CA HIS A 50 -8.37 1.18 5.89
C HIS A 50 -8.79 0.75 7.30
N ILE A 51 -8.42 1.49 8.35
CA ILE A 51 -8.90 1.22 9.71
C ILE A 51 -10.42 1.33 9.76
N LEU A 52 -11.00 2.39 9.16
CA LEU A 52 -12.47 2.56 9.11
C LEU A 52 -13.14 1.43 8.32
N TYR A 53 -12.56 1.05 7.18
CA TYR A 53 -13.05 -0.09 6.40
C TYR A 53 -13.04 -1.38 7.22
N PHE A 54 -11.93 -1.70 7.90
CA PHE A 54 -11.82 -2.92 8.72
C PHE A 54 -12.84 -2.97 9.83
N GLN A 55 -13.13 -1.84 10.49
CA GLN A 55 -14.15 -1.78 11.54
C GLN A 55 -15.55 -2.06 10.99
N THR A 56 -15.92 -1.46 9.86
CA THR A 56 -17.24 -1.68 9.26
C THR A 56 -17.37 -3.07 8.63
N ASP A 57 -16.29 -3.60 8.06
CA ASP A 57 -16.28 -4.93 7.46
C ASP A 57 -16.35 -6.04 8.52
N LEU A 58 -15.70 -5.86 9.68
CA LEU A 58 -15.83 -6.75 10.82
C LEU A 58 -17.30 -6.87 11.28
N VAL A 59 -18.02 -5.73 11.39
CA VAL A 59 -19.42 -5.75 11.77
C VAL A 59 -20.29 -6.38 10.68
N ARG A 60 -19.95 -6.16 9.40
CA ARG A 60 -20.61 -6.83 8.26
C ARG A 60 -20.45 -8.34 8.30
N MET A 61 -19.27 -8.84 8.73
CA MET A 61 -18.99 -10.27 8.86
C MET A 61 -19.66 -10.92 10.07
N SER A 62 -20.06 -10.13 11.05
CA SER A 62 -20.87 -10.61 12.19
C SER A 62 -22.32 -10.86 11.74
N ASN A 63 -23.07 -11.64 12.50
CA ASN A 63 -24.48 -11.95 12.20
C ASN A 63 -25.42 -10.74 12.26
N VAL A 64 -24.92 -9.53 12.57
CA VAL A 64 -25.69 -8.28 12.59
C VAL A 64 -25.65 -7.66 11.19
N GLN A 65 -26.37 -8.26 10.24
CA GLN A 65 -26.52 -7.71 8.90
C GLN A 65 -27.46 -6.50 8.92
N ASN A 66 -26.89 -5.30 8.81
CA ASN A 66 -27.63 -4.04 8.75
C ASN A 66 -27.30 -3.31 7.44
N LEU A 67 -28.35 -2.83 6.74
CA LEU A 67 -28.20 -2.12 5.47
C LEU A 67 -27.22 -0.95 5.59
N PHE A 68 -27.35 -0.13 6.61
CA PHE A 68 -26.49 1.03 6.86
C PHE A 68 -25.01 0.65 7.04
N LEU A 69 -24.73 -0.40 7.80
CA LEU A 69 -23.35 -0.86 8.04
C LEU A 69 -22.70 -1.43 6.77
N ASN A 70 -23.50 -2.15 5.96
CA ASN A 70 -23.02 -2.60 4.65
C ASN A 70 -22.72 -1.41 3.72
N GLU A 71 -23.59 -0.39 3.68
CA GLU A 71 -23.34 0.83 2.88
C GLU A 71 -22.08 1.56 3.34
N MET A 72 -21.85 1.67 4.65
CA MET A 72 -20.61 2.26 5.17
C MET A 72 -19.38 1.45 4.77
N SER A 73 -19.44 0.11 4.81
CA SER A 73 -18.35 -0.75 4.37
C SER A 73 -18.03 -0.53 2.88
N PHE A 74 -19.02 -0.48 2.01
CA PHE A 74 -18.84 -0.18 0.59
C PHE A 74 -18.30 1.24 0.35
N LEU A 75 -18.79 2.23 1.10
CA LEU A 75 -18.25 3.60 1.02
C LEU A 75 -16.77 3.64 1.39
N PHE A 76 -16.39 3.03 2.51
CA PHE A 76 -14.99 2.98 2.91
C PHE A 76 -14.12 2.16 1.95
N PHE A 77 -14.66 1.12 1.32
CA PHE A 77 -13.96 0.41 0.23
C PHE A 77 -13.63 1.37 -0.93
N SER A 78 -14.60 2.17 -1.40
CA SER A 78 -14.35 3.18 -2.46
C SER A 78 -13.32 4.23 -2.02
N LEU A 79 -13.36 4.65 -0.76
CA LEU A 79 -12.37 5.59 -0.22
C LEU A 79 -10.98 4.95 -0.09
N CYS A 80 -10.87 3.64 0.21
CA CYS A 80 -9.60 2.91 0.21
C CYS A 80 -8.95 2.93 -1.17
N THR A 81 -9.69 2.56 -2.23
CA THR A 81 -9.17 2.54 -3.59
C THR A 81 -8.73 3.92 -4.07
N PHE A 82 -9.55 4.96 -3.80
CA PHE A 82 -9.22 6.34 -4.12
C PHE A 82 -8.01 6.86 -3.32
N SER A 83 -7.93 6.58 -2.02
CA SER A 83 -6.81 7.03 -1.17
C SER A 83 -5.47 6.44 -1.66
N TRP A 84 -5.46 5.16 -2.05
CA TRP A 84 -4.31 4.53 -2.67
C TRP A 84 -3.92 5.17 -4.00
N PHE A 85 -4.88 5.40 -4.87
CA PHE A 85 -4.63 6.09 -6.13
C PHE A 85 -3.98 7.47 -5.89
N ASN A 86 -4.51 8.23 -4.94
CA ASN A 86 -3.97 9.53 -4.56
C ASN A 86 -2.55 9.44 -3.97
N TYR A 87 -2.30 8.42 -3.14
CA TYR A 87 -0.96 8.14 -2.62
C TYR A 87 0.04 7.86 -3.74
N ILE A 88 -0.33 7.03 -4.72
CA ILE A 88 0.53 6.77 -5.89
C ILE A 88 0.83 8.04 -6.67
N LEU A 89 -0.17 8.86 -6.95
CA LEU A 89 0.07 10.14 -7.64
C LEU A 89 1.06 11.01 -6.88
N THR A 90 0.95 11.03 -5.56
CA THR A 90 1.87 11.77 -4.69
C THR A 90 3.29 11.20 -4.74
N MET A 91 3.44 9.87 -4.77
CA MET A 91 4.73 9.19 -4.89
C MET A 91 5.37 9.39 -6.27
N LEU A 92 4.56 9.43 -7.33
CA LEU A 92 5.00 9.74 -8.69
C LEU A 92 5.26 11.24 -8.92
N GLU A 93 5.06 12.08 -7.89
CA GLU A 93 5.16 13.54 -7.96
C GLU A 93 4.25 14.15 -9.04
N ILE A 94 3.12 13.49 -9.34
CA ILE A 94 2.13 13.96 -10.29
C ILE A 94 1.23 14.96 -9.56
N GLN A 95 1.35 16.24 -9.92
CA GLN A 95 0.43 17.26 -9.46
C GLN A 95 -0.67 17.47 -10.49
N TYR A 96 -1.90 17.60 -10.02
CA TYR A 96 -2.99 18.06 -10.88
C TYR A 96 -2.83 19.55 -11.16
N VAL A 97 -2.24 19.87 -12.29
CA VAL A 97 -2.03 21.27 -12.72
C VAL A 97 -3.35 21.94 -13.13
N LYS A 98 -4.32 21.16 -13.62
CA LYS A 98 -5.62 21.66 -14.08
C LYS A 98 -6.75 21.10 -13.21
N LYS A 99 -7.69 21.96 -12.81
CA LYS A 99 -8.91 21.59 -12.09
C LYS A 99 -9.68 20.45 -12.78
N THR A 100 -9.66 20.41 -14.11
CA THR A 100 -10.27 19.33 -14.92
C THR A 100 -9.67 17.96 -14.62
N GLN A 101 -8.35 17.85 -14.38
CA GLN A 101 -7.69 16.57 -14.06
C GLN A 101 -8.12 16.05 -12.69
N THR A 102 -8.27 16.94 -11.72
CA THR A 102 -8.81 16.60 -10.39
C THR A 102 -10.25 16.09 -10.51
N LEU A 103 -11.08 16.79 -11.31
CA LEU A 103 -12.47 16.36 -11.53
C LEU A 103 -12.55 14.98 -12.18
N ILE A 104 -11.75 14.72 -13.22
CA ILE A 104 -11.70 13.40 -13.89
C ILE A 104 -11.29 12.30 -12.89
N ALA A 105 -10.32 12.56 -12.02
CA ALA A 105 -9.90 11.61 -11.01
C ALA A 105 -10.96 11.32 -9.95
N LEU A 106 -11.88 12.24 -9.71
CA LEU A 106 -13.00 12.08 -8.76
C LEU A 106 -14.22 11.38 -9.37
N ILE A 107 -14.32 11.27 -10.70
CA ILE A 107 -15.50 10.68 -11.37
C ILE A 107 -15.83 9.28 -10.85
N PRO A 108 -14.89 8.31 -10.77
CA PRO A 108 -15.24 6.97 -10.29
C PRO A 108 -15.77 6.98 -8.84
N LEU A 109 -15.17 7.79 -7.97
CA LEU A 109 -15.62 7.95 -6.58
C LEU A 109 -17.03 8.57 -6.51
N ILE A 110 -17.29 9.63 -7.29
CA ILE A 110 -18.61 10.27 -7.33
C ILE A 110 -19.66 9.27 -7.82
N VAL A 111 -19.38 8.52 -8.88
CA VAL A 111 -20.30 7.49 -9.40
C VAL A 111 -20.56 6.41 -8.33
N SER A 112 -19.52 5.94 -7.63
CA SER A 112 -19.65 4.97 -6.54
C SER A 112 -20.56 5.50 -5.42
N VAL A 113 -20.38 6.76 -5.01
CA VAL A 113 -21.21 7.39 -3.98
C VAL A 113 -22.66 7.55 -4.45
N VAL A 114 -22.89 7.95 -5.70
CA VAL A 114 -24.25 8.07 -6.26
C VAL A 114 -24.95 6.71 -6.27
N LEU A 115 -24.27 5.64 -6.70
CA LEU A 115 -24.82 4.28 -6.67
C LEU A 115 -25.16 3.83 -5.23
N LEU A 116 -24.31 4.15 -4.25
CA LEU A 116 -24.60 3.89 -2.83
C LEU A 116 -25.81 4.65 -2.32
N LEU A 117 -25.94 5.94 -2.62
CA LEU A 117 -27.09 6.73 -2.22
C LEU A 117 -28.43 6.26 -2.84
N MET A 118 -28.37 5.63 -4.00
CA MET A 118 -29.54 5.03 -4.66
C MET A 118 -29.88 3.63 -4.11
N ASN A 119 -28.93 2.94 -3.48
CA ASN A 119 -29.09 1.56 -3.05
C ASN A 119 -30.23 1.34 -2.04
N PRO A 120 -30.42 2.18 -1.00
CA PRO A 120 -31.52 2.02 -0.03
C PRO A 120 -32.92 2.01 -0.67
N LEU A 121 -33.08 2.73 -1.78
CA LEU A 121 -34.37 2.87 -2.47
C LEU A 121 -34.65 1.70 -3.41
N ASN A 122 -33.64 1.22 -4.11
CA ASN A 122 -33.81 0.31 -5.26
C ASN A 122 -33.11 -1.02 -5.07
N GLY A 123 -32.16 -1.16 -4.12
CA GLY A 123 -31.33 -2.35 -3.91
C GLY A 123 -30.51 -2.69 -5.14
N ILE A 124 -30.00 -1.66 -5.84
CA ILE A 124 -29.27 -1.82 -7.11
C ILE A 124 -27.88 -2.44 -6.94
N LEU A 125 -27.23 -2.18 -5.80
CA LEU A 125 -25.92 -2.76 -5.49
C LEU A 125 -26.07 -4.06 -4.70
N PHE A 126 -26.88 -4.05 -3.65
CA PHE A 126 -27.12 -5.21 -2.83
C PHE A 126 -28.44 -5.07 -2.06
N LYS A 127 -28.96 -6.20 -1.61
CA LYS A 127 -30.12 -6.29 -0.71
C LYS A 127 -29.79 -7.20 0.47
N ILE A 128 -30.42 -6.96 1.58
CA ILE A 128 -30.40 -7.85 2.74
C ILE A 128 -31.81 -8.44 2.84
N ASP A 129 -31.91 -9.76 2.73
CA ASP A 129 -33.19 -10.46 2.83
C ASP A 129 -33.70 -10.52 4.29
N GLN A 130 -34.90 -11.05 4.49
CA GLN A 130 -35.52 -11.20 5.80
C GLN A 130 -34.77 -12.16 6.74
N ASN A 131 -33.90 -13.01 6.17
CA ASN A 131 -33.06 -13.95 6.92
C ASN A 131 -31.65 -13.36 7.16
N ALA A 132 -31.47 -12.06 6.98
CA ALA A 132 -30.21 -11.34 7.09
C ALA A 132 -29.10 -11.85 6.11
N ASN A 133 -29.48 -12.41 4.94
CA ASN A 133 -28.50 -12.80 3.92
C ASN A 133 -28.24 -11.65 2.94
N PHE A 134 -26.97 -11.49 2.60
CA PHE A 134 -26.53 -10.55 1.57
C PHE A 134 -26.82 -11.11 0.18
N GLN A 135 -27.49 -10.33 -0.66
CA GLN A 135 -27.76 -10.65 -2.07
C GLN A 135 -27.23 -9.53 -2.95
N GLU A 136 -26.48 -9.89 -4.00
CA GLU A 136 -25.99 -8.93 -4.97
C GLU A 136 -27.11 -8.33 -5.81
N GLY A 137 -27.03 -7.03 -6.03
CA GLY A 137 -27.88 -6.32 -6.98
C GLY A 137 -27.28 -6.31 -8.39
N PRO A 138 -28.05 -5.84 -9.38
CA PRO A 138 -27.63 -5.86 -10.78
C PRO A 138 -26.40 -5.00 -11.10
N PHE A 139 -26.11 -4.00 -10.29
CA PHE A 139 -24.96 -3.10 -10.46
C PHE A 139 -23.78 -3.40 -9.54
N TYR A 140 -23.80 -4.52 -8.80
CA TYR A 140 -22.74 -4.90 -7.90
C TYR A 140 -21.37 -5.00 -8.60
N LEU A 141 -21.30 -5.80 -9.68
CA LEU A 141 -20.06 -5.97 -10.45
C LEU A 141 -19.59 -4.67 -11.11
N LEU A 142 -20.53 -3.82 -11.56
CA LEU A 142 -20.17 -2.50 -12.08
C LEU A 142 -19.55 -1.61 -11.01
N TYR A 143 -20.07 -1.64 -9.80
CA TYR A 143 -19.52 -0.91 -8.66
C TYR A 143 -18.09 -1.36 -8.34
N VAL A 144 -17.84 -2.67 -8.26
CA VAL A 144 -16.49 -3.24 -8.05
C VAL A 144 -15.56 -2.78 -9.16
N PHE A 145 -15.96 -2.94 -10.42
CA PHE A 145 -15.16 -2.53 -11.58
C PHE A 145 -14.81 -1.03 -11.58
N ILE A 146 -15.75 -0.15 -11.22
CA ILE A 146 -15.50 1.29 -11.13
C ILE A 146 -14.41 1.59 -10.08
N ASN A 147 -14.41 0.90 -8.95
CA ASN A 147 -13.41 1.07 -7.92
C ASN A 147 -12.04 0.47 -8.35
N ASP A 148 -12.04 -0.65 -9.06
CA ASP A 148 -10.83 -1.28 -9.58
C ASP A 148 -10.13 -0.43 -10.66
N LEU A 149 -10.85 0.50 -11.32
CA LEU A 149 -10.22 1.46 -12.23
C LEU A 149 -9.11 2.28 -11.54
N TYR A 150 -9.22 2.58 -10.25
CA TYR A 150 -8.17 3.26 -9.51
C TYR A 150 -6.89 2.41 -9.44
N TYR A 151 -7.02 1.12 -9.20
CA TYR A 151 -5.88 0.19 -9.18
C TYR A 151 -5.27 0.03 -10.57
N LEU A 152 -6.09 -0.14 -11.62
CA LEU A 152 -5.63 -0.28 -13.00
C LEU A 152 -4.88 0.97 -13.48
N VAL A 153 -5.49 2.15 -13.31
CA VAL A 153 -4.87 3.41 -13.73
C VAL A 153 -3.63 3.72 -12.91
N GLY A 154 -3.66 3.43 -11.60
CA GLY A 154 -2.51 3.57 -10.71
C GLY A 154 -1.34 2.67 -11.12
N ALA A 155 -1.60 1.38 -11.38
CA ALA A 155 -0.60 0.42 -11.87
C ALA A 155 0.01 0.86 -13.22
N TYR A 156 -0.84 1.25 -14.16
CA TYR A 156 -0.39 1.75 -15.47
C TYR A 156 0.51 2.99 -15.33
N LYS A 157 0.11 3.98 -14.52
CA LYS A 157 0.94 5.17 -14.26
C LYS A 157 2.27 4.78 -13.61
N ALA A 158 2.25 3.95 -12.57
CA ALA A 158 3.47 3.49 -11.91
C ALA A 158 4.40 2.77 -12.91
N TYR A 159 3.88 1.93 -13.78
CA TYR A 159 4.65 1.28 -14.84
C TYR A 159 5.28 2.30 -15.81
N VAL A 160 4.48 3.22 -16.37
CA VAL A 160 4.99 4.24 -17.32
C VAL A 160 6.07 5.10 -16.67
N TYR A 161 5.88 5.53 -15.43
CA TYR A 161 6.85 6.34 -14.70
C TYR A 161 8.10 5.52 -14.32
N SER A 162 7.98 4.23 -14.05
CA SER A 162 9.15 3.37 -13.82
C SER A 162 10.04 3.26 -15.06
N CYS A 163 9.44 3.22 -16.27
CA CYS A 163 10.18 3.23 -17.54
C CYS A 163 10.88 4.57 -17.81
N ARG A 164 10.38 5.68 -17.25
CA ARG A 164 10.91 7.03 -17.41
C ARG A 164 11.74 7.49 -16.22
N ALA A 165 11.91 6.66 -15.22
CA ALA A 165 12.61 7.01 -13.98
C ALA A 165 14.04 7.44 -14.26
N LYS A 166 14.47 8.52 -13.60
CA LYS A 166 15.81 9.12 -13.77
C LYS A 166 16.90 8.35 -13.04
N ASN A 167 16.54 7.66 -11.95
CA ASN A 167 17.49 6.91 -11.15
C ASN A 167 16.93 5.54 -10.74
N TYR A 168 17.82 4.66 -10.29
CA TYR A 168 17.50 3.28 -9.90
C TYR A 168 16.47 3.21 -8.77
N GLN A 169 16.59 4.06 -7.75
CA GLN A 169 15.68 4.07 -6.60
C GLN A 169 14.25 4.45 -6.99
N GLN A 170 14.09 5.49 -7.80
CA GLN A 170 12.77 5.88 -8.31
C GLN A 170 12.14 4.75 -9.13
N LYS A 171 12.94 4.12 -10.02
CA LYS A 171 12.47 2.98 -10.81
C LYS A 171 11.96 1.86 -9.93
N LYS A 172 12.75 1.45 -8.92
CA LYS A 172 12.40 0.39 -7.98
C LYS A 172 11.15 0.73 -7.16
N SER A 173 11.05 1.97 -6.63
CA SER A 173 9.85 2.44 -5.90
C SER A 173 8.59 2.38 -6.75
N TYR A 174 8.66 2.84 -8.00
CA TYR A 174 7.50 2.84 -8.90
C TYR A 174 7.09 1.42 -9.31
N GLN A 175 8.04 0.50 -9.48
CA GLN A 175 7.75 -0.91 -9.73
C GLN A 175 7.04 -1.56 -8.54
N ILE A 176 7.51 -1.33 -7.32
CA ILE A 176 6.88 -1.85 -6.09
C ILE A 176 5.44 -1.35 -5.98
N LEU A 177 5.21 -0.05 -6.21
CA LEU A 177 3.87 0.53 -6.18
C LEU A 177 2.95 -0.06 -7.26
N GLY A 178 3.47 -0.30 -8.47
CA GLY A 178 2.71 -0.93 -9.56
C GLY A 178 2.33 -2.38 -9.26
N ILE A 179 3.27 -3.18 -8.73
CA ILE A 179 3.04 -4.57 -8.31
C ILE A 179 1.98 -4.61 -7.20
N TYR A 180 2.10 -3.72 -6.20
CA TYR A 180 1.11 -3.61 -5.14
C TYR A 180 -0.31 -3.45 -5.67
N MET A 181 -0.52 -2.57 -6.66
CA MET A 181 -1.84 -2.36 -7.26
C MET A 181 -2.41 -3.61 -7.93
N ALA A 182 -1.57 -4.37 -8.63
CA ALA A 182 -1.97 -5.63 -9.23
C ALA A 182 -2.36 -6.67 -8.16
N VAL A 183 -1.59 -6.73 -7.06
CA VAL A 183 -1.91 -7.61 -5.91
C VAL A 183 -3.24 -7.24 -5.28
N MET A 184 -3.56 -5.94 -5.13
CA MET A 184 -4.83 -5.49 -4.56
C MET A 184 -6.04 -5.93 -5.39
N MET A 185 -5.95 -5.91 -6.72
CA MET A 185 -7.01 -6.43 -7.58
C MET A 185 -7.24 -7.92 -7.36
N ILE A 186 -6.16 -8.72 -7.26
CA ILE A 186 -6.25 -10.16 -7.00
C ILE A 186 -6.90 -10.40 -5.62
N VAL A 187 -6.46 -9.70 -4.60
CA VAL A 187 -7.00 -9.82 -3.23
C VAL A 187 -8.48 -9.43 -3.17
N GLY A 188 -8.88 -8.37 -3.88
CA GLY A 188 -10.28 -7.95 -4.01
C GLY A 188 -11.14 -9.04 -4.68
N THR A 189 -10.67 -9.56 -5.81
CA THR A 189 -11.36 -10.66 -6.51
C THR A 189 -11.49 -11.92 -5.64
N LEU A 190 -10.45 -12.29 -4.90
CA LEU A 190 -10.49 -13.41 -3.96
C LEU A 190 -11.49 -13.17 -2.82
N GLN A 191 -11.61 -11.94 -2.32
CA GLN A 191 -12.61 -11.58 -1.31
C GLN A 191 -14.04 -11.75 -1.84
N ASP A 192 -14.29 -11.40 -3.10
CA ASP A 192 -15.62 -11.59 -3.71
C ASP A 192 -15.98 -13.07 -3.88
N ILE A 193 -14.99 -13.92 -4.15
CA ILE A 193 -15.18 -15.38 -4.26
C ILE A 193 -15.37 -16.01 -2.87
N PHE A 194 -14.53 -15.61 -1.88
CA PHE A 194 -14.49 -16.20 -0.55
C PHE A 194 -15.01 -15.21 0.52
N ARG A 195 -16.24 -14.77 0.38
CA ARG A 195 -16.84 -13.71 1.20
C ARG A 195 -16.87 -13.94 2.70
N GLN A 196 -16.82 -15.21 3.12
CA GLN A 196 -16.87 -15.59 4.54
C GLN A 196 -15.50 -15.50 5.23
N VAL A 197 -14.42 -15.19 4.50
CA VAL A 197 -13.06 -15.10 5.03
C VAL A 197 -12.55 -13.68 4.84
N PRO A 198 -11.88 -13.06 5.84
CA PRO A 198 -11.39 -11.68 5.75
C PRO A 198 -10.11 -11.56 4.90
N ILE A 199 -10.15 -12.04 3.64
CA ILE A 199 -8.98 -12.09 2.73
C ILE A 199 -8.51 -10.67 2.43
N PHE A 200 -9.43 -9.74 2.17
CA PHE A 200 -9.08 -8.37 1.82
C PHE A 200 -8.39 -7.66 2.99
N CYS A 201 -8.87 -7.85 4.22
CA CYS A 201 -8.27 -7.25 5.41
C CYS A 201 -6.81 -7.72 5.60
N VAL A 202 -6.57 -9.03 5.54
CA VAL A 202 -5.23 -9.62 5.68
C VAL A 202 -4.33 -9.23 4.51
N GLY A 203 -4.82 -9.40 3.28
CA GLY A 203 -4.07 -9.12 2.06
C GLY A 203 -3.64 -7.66 1.96
N THR A 204 -4.55 -6.72 2.25
CA THR A 204 -4.22 -5.28 2.26
C THR A 204 -3.23 -4.94 3.36
N SER A 205 -3.40 -5.44 4.58
CA SER A 205 -2.51 -5.16 5.70
C SER A 205 -1.08 -5.61 5.43
N LEU A 206 -0.91 -6.84 4.93
CA LEU A 206 0.40 -7.38 4.56
C LEU A 206 1.01 -6.61 3.40
N SER A 207 0.23 -6.27 2.40
CA SER A 207 0.71 -5.54 1.23
C SER A 207 1.14 -4.12 1.58
N ILE A 208 0.38 -3.40 2.42
CA ILE A 208 0.74 -2.07 2.93
C ILE A 208 2.03 -2.14 3.75
N LEU A 209 2.18 -3.15 4.59
CA LEU A 209 3.39 -3.38 5.38
C LEU A 209 4.62 -3.60 4.47
N ILE A 210 4.50 -4.45 3.44
CA ILE A 210 5.58 -4.73 2.49
C ILE A 210 5.97 -3.46 1.72
N VAL A 211 4.98 -2.69 1.22
CA VAL A 211 5.25 -1.41 0.54
C VAL A 211 5.97 -0.44 1.48
N TYR A 212 5.50 -0.30 2.73
CA TYR A 212 6.10 0.58 3.71
C TYR A 212 7.57 0.21 3.97
N ILE A 213 7.86 -1.07 4.27
CA ILE A 213 9.22 -1.56 4.53
C ILE A 213 10.11 -1.32 3.29
N SER A 214 9.63 -1.68 2.11
CA SER A 214 10.40 -1.55 0.86
C SER A 214 10.73 -0.09 0.52
N LEU A 215 9.85 0.85 0.86
CA LEU A 215 10.11 2.28 0.65
C LEU A 215 11.03 2.84 1.74
N GLU A 216 10.89 2.40 2.99
CA GLU A 216 11.75 2.83 4.10
C GLU A 216 13.20 2.37 3.88
N GLU A 217 13.42 1.12 3.45
CA GLU A 217 14.76 0.61 3.10
C GLU A 217 15.47 1.46 2.04
N GLN A 218 14.72 2.02 1.09
CA GLN A 218 15.28 2.87 0.05
C GLN A 218 15.68 4.27 0.55
N MET A 219 15.09 4.75 1.65
CA MET A 219 15.44 6.04 2.25
C MET A 219 16.73 5.98 3.05
N ILE A 220 17.16 4.79 3.50
CA ILE A 220 18.40 4.59 4.20
C ILE A 220 19.53 4.60 3.17
N SER A 221 20.31 5.67 3.13
CA SER A 221 21.39 5.87 2.14
C SER A 221 22.78 5.80 2.75
N ILE A 222 22.89 5.72 4.08
CA ILE A 222 24.15 5.82 4.83
C ILE A 222 24.38 4.51 5.59
N ASP A 223 25.61 4.03 5.54
CA ASP A 223 26.08 2.94 6.36
C ASP A 223 26.23 3.40 7.83
N PRO A 224 25.60 2.73 8.80
CA PRO A 224 25.59 3.21 10.19
C PRO A 224 26.96 3.13 10.88
N LEU A 225 27.86 2.27 10.41
CA LEU A 225 29.18 2.10 10.99
C LEU A 225 30.16 3.16 10.51
N THR A 226 30.29 3.31 9.19
CA THR A 226 31.30 4.19 8.56
C THR A 226 30.79 5.59 8.26
N GLN A 227 29.49 5.82 8.32
CA GLN A 227 28.80 7.05 7.91
C GLN A 227 29.01 7.41 6.42
N LEU A 228 29.55 6.50 5.63
CA LEU A 228 29.66 6.61 4.19
C LEU A 228 28.35 6.20 3.49
N ASN A 229 28.25 6.50 2.21
CA ASN A 229 27.15 6.02 1.40
C ASN A 229 27.16 4.49 1.35
N ASN A 230 26.00 3.88 1.60
CA ASN A 230 25.88 2.44 1.53
C ASN A 230 25.70 1.94 0.07
N ARG A 231 25.58 0.62 -0.10
CA ARG A 231 25.39 -0.02 -1.40
C ARG A 231 24.20 0.56 -2.19
N ASN A 232 23.08 0.86 -1.55
CA ASN A 232 21.91 1.44 -2.22
C ASN A 232 22.24 2.78 -2.87
N ARG A 233 22.98 3.64 -2.17
CA ARG A 233 23.40 4.95 -2.68
C ARG A 233 24.43 4.82 -3.79
N MET A 234 25.34 3.86 -3.67
CA MET A 234 26.31 3.55 -4.71
C MET A 234 25.62 3.10 -6.01
N GLU A 235 24.69 2.13 -5.94
CA GLU A 235 23.94 1.64 -7.11
C GLU A 235 23.13 2.78 -7.78
N GLN A 236 22.53 3.66 -6.99
CA GLN A 236 21.83 4.85 -7.48
C GLN A 236 22.77 5.76 -8.25
N HIS A 237 23.93 6.08 -7.66
CA HIS A 237 24.90 6.98 -8.27
C HIS A 237 25.49 6.39 -9.57
N LEU A 238 25.81 5.11 -9.56
CA LEU A 238 26.28 4.41 -10.78
C LEU A 238 25.22 4.47 -11.89
N PHE A 239 23.95 4.22 -11.56
CA PHE A 239 22.87 4.30 -12.55
C PHE A 239 22.71 5.72 -13.14
N GLU A 240 22.83 6.76 -12.31
CA GLU A 240 22.81 8.16 -12.75
C GLU A 240 23.99 8.50 -13.66
N CYS A 241 25.21 8.07 -13.28
CA CYS A 241 26.41 8.27 -14.07
C CYS A 241 26.35 7.56 -15.43
N MET A 242 25.90 6.31 -15.48
CA MET A 242 25.77 5.55 -16.73
C MET A 242 24.77 6.16 -17.72
N ARG A 243 23.76 6.87 -17.23
CA ARG A 243 22.79 7.57 -18.09
C ARG A 243 23.30 8.90 -18.65
N ASN A 244 24.21 9.55 -17.94
CA ASN A 244 24.75 10.87 -18.29
C ASN A 244 26.16 10.77 -18.90
N ALA A 245 26.42 9.69 -19.63
CA ALA A 245 27.75 9.29 -20.09
C ALA A 245 28.32 10.17 -21.24
N ASP A 246 28.45 11.48 -21.00
CA ASP A 246 29.22 12.37 -21.87
C ASP A 246 30.72 12.52 -21.43
N ALA A 247 31.12 11.88 -20.32
CA ALA A 247 32.47 11.92 -19.77
C ALA A 247 33.03 10.52 -19.52
N ASN A 248 34.36 10.39 -19.68
CA ASN A 248 35.06 9.16 -19.27
C ASN A 248 34.87 8.94 -17.76
N MET A 249 34.28 7.81 -17.40
CA MET A 249 34.01 7.45 -16.03
C MET A 249 34.90 6.27 -15.62
N TYR A 250 35.47 6.35 -14.43
CA TYR A 250 36.31 5.30 -13.86
C TYR A 250 35.64 4.81 -12.56
N LEU A 251 35.51 3.49 -12.41
CA LEU A 251 35.08 2.84 -11.19
C LEU A 251 36.30 2.32 -10.45
N LEU A 252 36.54 2.85 -9.23
CA LEU A 252 37.56 2.36 -8.33
C LEU A 252 36.91 1.44 -7.29
N VAL A 253 37.46 0.22 -7.17
CA VAL A 253 37.05 -0.73 -6.12
C VAL A 253 38.23 -0.88 -5.18
N LEU A 254 37.99 -0.59 -3.90
CA LEU A 254 38.97 -0.70 -2.82
C LEU A 254 38.57 -1.82 -1.89
N ASP A 255 39.54 -2.61 -1.43
CA ASP A 255 39.37 -3.66 -0.44
C ASP A 255 40.41 -3.53 0.67
N VAL A 256 40.04 -3.85 1.91
CA VAL A 256 40.96 -3.79 3.06
C VAL A 256 41.72 -5.10 3.14
N ASN A 257 42.99 -5.05 2.83
CA ASN A 257 43.86 -6.22 2.86
C ASN A 257 43.89 -6.86 4.27
N ARG A 258 43.66 -8.18 4.29
CA ARG A 258 43.72 -9.00 5.52
C ARG A 258 42.75 -8.54 6.62
N PHE A 259 41.60 -7.93 6.27
CA PHE A 259 40.62 -7.47 7.25
C PHE A 259 40.16 -8.57 8.21
N LYS A 260 40.01 -9.80 7.71
CA LYS A 260 39.68 -10.95 8.56
C LYS A 260 40.75 -11.17 9.65
N LYS A 261 42.04 -11.00 9.33
CA LYS A 261 43.12 -11.13 10.29
C LYS A 261 43.04 -10.08 11.41
N ILE A 262 42.67 -8.85 11.08
CA ILE A 262 42.45 -7.80 12.08
C ILE A 262 41.32 -8.21 13.05
N ASN A 263 40.20 -8.75 12.52
CA ASN A 263 39.14 -9.25 13.36
C ASN A 263 39.53 -10.43 14.22
N ASP A 264 40.28 -11.38 13.65
CA ASP A 264 40.70 -12.61 14.36
C ASP A 264 41.74 -12.33 15.46
N GLU A 265 42.63 -11.36 15.27
CA GLU A 265 43.71 -11.02 16.23
C GLU A 265 43.27 -9.94 17.25
N HIS A 266 42.41 -9.00 16.89
CA HIS A 266 42.08 -7.84 17.71
C HIS A 266 40.61 -7.74 18.07
N GLY A 267 39.76 -8.65 17.55
CA GLY A 267 38.32 -8.67 17.75
C GLY A 267 37.55 -7.72 16.85
N HIS A 268 36.25 -7.98 16.70
CA HIS A 268 35.38 -7.23 15.80
C HIS A 268 35.31 -5.74 16.09
N ALA A 269 35.40 -5.32 17.37
CA ALA A 269 35.40 -3.93 17.76
C ALA A 269 36.59 -3.13 17.17
N GLN A 270 37.76 -3.76 17.08
CA GLN A 270 38.93 -3.14 16.44
C GLN A 270 38.82 -3.17 14.91
N GLY A 271 38.22 -4.21 14.34
CA GLY A 271 37.88 -4.23 12.91
C GLY A 271 36.92 -3.10 12.52
N ASP A 272 35.90 -2.84 13.35
CA ASP A 272 34.98 -1.73 13.16
C ASP A 272 35.68 -0.36 13.21
N LEU A 273 36.65 -0.20 14.12
CA LEU A 273 37.48 1.03 14.18
C LEU A 273 38.37 1.16 12.95
N ALA A 274 38.94 0.06 12.45
CA ALA A 274 39.75 0.08 11.23
C ALA A 274 38.96 0.44 9.97
N LEU A 275 37.64 0.16 9.93
CA LEU A 275 36.76 0.60 8.83
C LEU A 275 36.34 2.07 8.93
N LYS A 276 36.46 2.67 10.11
CA LYS A 276 36.15 4.09 10.36
C LYS A 276 37.34 5.03 10.11
N ALA A 277 38.55 4.50 10.10
CA ALA A 277 39.80 5.24 9.89
C ALA A 277 40.02 5.57 8.41
#